data_10055f27c7a0c68d93bba93baa113a66
#
_entry.id   10055f27c7a0c68d93bba93baa113a66
#
_cell.length_a   1.000
_cell.length_b   1.000
_cell.length_c   1.000
_cell.angle_alpha   90.00
_cell.angle_beta   90.00
_cell.angle_gamma   90.00
#
_symmetry.space_group_name_H-M   'P 1'
#
loop_
_entity.id
_entity.type
_entity.pdbx_description
1 polymer ?
#
loop_
_entity_poly.entity_id
_entity_poly.type
_entity_poly.pdbx_seq_one_letter_code
_entity_poly.pdbx_strand_id
1 'polypeptide(L)'
;MYEEKTALVVKYAQLDKEHMLSLCHHAYLFVEDCLPVNQREVTNHLVNVYSTGGVFVGNDEKGYRYVIGSANNALDILTQLKSLRSKGGGSKDMIQGFTLASKTELLKALS
;
A
#
# COMPACT_ATOMS: atom_id res chain seq x y z
N MET A 1 -22.18 -15.42 -18.89
CA MET A 1 -21.37 -14.26 -19.28
C MET A 1 -21.42 -13.15 -18.26
N TYR A 2 -22.62 -12.76 -17.86
CA TYR A 2 -22.75 -11.76 -16.80
C TYR A 2 -22.12 -12.22 -15.49
N GLU A 3 -22.34 -13.46 -15.13
CA GLU A 3 -21.78 -14.03 -13.90
C GLU A 3 -20.26 -14.09 -13.95
N GLU A 4 -19.69 -14.39 -15.11
CA GLU A 4 -18.24 -14.41 -15.27
C GLU A 4 -17.64 -13.03 -15.08
N LYS A 5 -18.28 -11.99 -15.62
CA LYS A 5 -17.80 -10.62 -15.42
C LYS A 5 -17.86 -10.21 -13.96
N THR A 6 -18.94 -10.59 -13.28
CA THR A 6 -19.09 -10.28 -11.87
C THR A 6 -18.02 -10.99 -11.05
N ALA A 7 -17.74 -12.26 -11.34
CA ALA A 7 -16.70 -13.02 -10.67
C ALA A 7 -15.31 -12.43 -10.91
N LEU A 8 -15.02 -11.98 -12.13
CA LEU A 8 -13.75 -11.34 -12.44
C LEU A 8 -13.57 -10.02 -11.69
N VAL A 9 -14.61 -9.19 -11.62
CA VAL A 9 -14.57 -7.93 -10.90
C VAL A 9 -14.29 -8.18 -9.42
N VAL A 10 -14.98 -9.13 -8.80
CA VAL A 10 -14.76 -9.48 -7.40
C VAL A 10 -13.33 -9.98 -7.19
N LYS A 11 -12.84 -10.81 -8.10
CA LYS A 11 -11.50 -11.37 -8.02
C LYS A 11 -10.41 -10.29 -8.08
N TYR A 12 -10.58 -9.30 -8.94
CA TYR A 12 -9.62 -8.20 -9.03
C TYR A 12 -9.79 -7.18 -7.90
N ALA A 13 -11.02 -6.96 -7.45
CA ALA A 13 -11.31 -6.02 -6.39
C ALA A 13 -10.85 -6.51 -5.02
N GLN A 14 -10.76 -7.84 -4.83
CA GLN A 14 -10.42 -8.42 -3.54
C GLN A 14 -9.23 -9.38 -3.68
N LEU A 15 -8.06 -8.80 -3.92
CA LEU A 15 -6.84 -9.57 -3.97
C LEU A 15 -6.56 -10.22 -2.61
N ASP A 16 -6.34 -11.53 -2.60
CA ASP A 16 -5.96 -12.23 -1.39
C ASP A 16 -4.46 -12.03 -1.08
N LYS A 17 -4.09 -12.40 0.13
CA LYS A 17 -2.72 -12.24 0.62
C LYS A 17 -1.70 -12.97 -0.28
N GLU A 18 -1.99 -14.19 -0.68
CA GLU A 18 -1.07 -14.98 -1.49
C GLU A 18 -0.83 -14.35 -2.86
N HIS A 19 -1.89 -13.85 -3.50
CA HIS A 19 -1.77 -13.16 -4.77
C HIS A 19 -0.95 -11.88 -4.61
N MET A 20 -1.21 -11.11 -3.55
CA MET A 20 -0.44 -9.90 -3.28
C MET A 20 1.04 -10.21 -3.06
N LEU A 21 1.35 -11.26 -2.31
CA LEU A 21 2.73 -11.66 -2.10
C LEU A 21 3.44 -12.06 -3.40
N SER A 22 2.72 -12.66 -4.34
CA SER A 22 3.28 -13.02 -5.64
C SER A 22 3.62 -11.80 -6.50
N LEU A 23 3.00 -10.65 -6.22
CA LEU A 23 3.24 -9.39 -6.93
C LEU A 23 4.35 -8.55 -6.29
N CYS A 24 4.86 -8.97 -5.14
CA CYS A 24 5.87 -8.20 -4.41
C CYS A 24 7.26 -8.42 -5.00
N HIS A 25 7.73 -7.46 -5.78
CA HIS A 25 9.08 -7.46 -6.36
C HIS A 25 9.93 -6.31 -5.80
N HIS A 26 9.33 -5.41 -5.05
CA HIS A 26 9.95 -4.22 -4.47
C HIS A 26 9.39 -3.98 -3.06
N ALA A 27 9.98 -3.04 -2.34
CA ALA A 27 9.54 -2.70 -0.99
C ALA A 27 8.11 -2.15 -0.93
N TYR A 28 7.61 -1.58 -2.02
CA TYR A 28 6.28 -0.97 -2.06
C TYR A 28 5.43 -1.63 -3.13
N LEU A 29 4.22 -2.03 -2.76
CA LEU A 29 3.25 -2.67 -3.64
C LEU A 29 2.06 -1.73 -3.85
N PHE A 30 1.64 -1.57 -5.11
CA PHE A 30 0.46 -0.79 -5.47
C PHE A 30 -0.59 -1.73 -6.04
N VAL A 31 -1.78 -1.73 -5.44
CA VAL A 31 -2.93 -2.54 -5.90
C VAL A 31 -4.18 -1.67 -5.95
N GLU A 32 -5.13 -2.03 -6.79
CA GLU A 32 -6.37 -1.26 -6.89
C GLU A 32 -7.28 -1.47 -5.70
N ASP A 33 -7.37 -2.70 -5.19
CA ASP A 33 -8.17 -2.98 -4.02
C ASP A 33 -7.71 -4.25 -3.31
N CYS A 34 -7.88 -4.29 -2.00
CA CYS A 34 -7.68 -5.47 -1.18
C CYS A 34 -8.30 -5.24 0.21
N LEU A 35 -8.46 -6.30 0.98
CA LEU A 35 -8.93 -6.18 2.35
C LEU A 35 -7.87 -5.53 3.24
N PRO A 36 -8.28 -4.68 4.21
CA PRO A 36 -7.32 -4.04 5.11
C PRO A 36 -6.40 -5.00 5.85
N VAL A 37 -6.91 -6.17 6.24
CA VAL A 37 -6.10 -7.18 6.93
C VAL A 37 -5.00 -7.69 6.00
N ASN A 38 -5.30 -7.91 4.73
CA ASN A 38 -4.32 -8.36 3.75
C ASN A 38 -3.27 -7.27 3.48
N GLN A 39 -3.70 -6.03 3.40
CA GLN A 39 -2.79 -4.90 3.25
C GLN A 39 -1.76 -4.85 4.37
N ARG A 40 -2.21 -5.03 5.62
CA ARG A 40 -1.34 -5.01 6.79
C ARG A 40 -0.38 -6.20 6.82
N GLU A 41 -0.89 -7.41 6.54
CA GLU A 41 -0.06 -8.61 6.55
C GLU A 41 1.03 -8.58 5.47
N VAL A 42 0.69 -8.11 4.29
CA VAL A 42 1.67 -7.96 3.21
C VAL A 42 2.70 -6.87 3.55
N THR A 43 2.27 -5.79 4.18
CA THR A 43 3.20 -4.76 4.66
C THR A 43 4.22 -5.36 5.64
N ASN A 44 3.76 -6.17 6.60
CA ASN A 44 4.66 -6.84 7.55
C ASN A 44 5.67 -7.75 6.82
N HIS A 45 5.22 -8.46 5.80
CA HIS A 45 6.11 -9.29 4.98
C HIS A 45 7.19 -8.44 4.30
N LEU A 46 6.79 -7.31 3.71
CA LEU A 46 7.73 -6.42 3.04
C LEU A 46 8.75 -5.82 3.99
N VAL A 47 8.34 -5.48 5.20
CA VAL A 47 9.25 -4.99 6.24
C VAL A 47 10.26 -6.08 6.62
N ASN A 48 9.83 -7.33 6.72
CA ASN A 48 10.73 -8.44 7.03
C ASN A 48 11.77 -8.67 5.94
N VAL A 49 11.40 -8.46 4.68
CA VAL A 49 12.30 -8.69 3.54
C VAL A 49 13.21 -7.48 3.28
N TYR A 50 12.64 -6.26 3.34
CA TYR A 50 13.34 -5.04 2.89
C TYR A 50 13.66 -4.07 4.02
N SER A 51 13.30 -4.37 5.26
CA SER A 51 13.42 -3.50 6.45
C SER A 51 12.48 -2.30 6.45
N THR A 52 12.01 -1.87 5.29
CA THR A 52 10.98 -0.82 5.13
C THR A 52 10.15 -1.20 3.93
N GLY A 53 8.85 -1.09 4.06
CA GLY A 53 7.97 -1.40 2.94
C GLY A 53 6.53 -1.07 3.23
N GLY A 54 5.69 -1.15 2.22
CA GLY A 54 4.29 -0.84 2.39
C GLY A 54 3.43 -1.20 1.20
N VAL A 55 2.12 -1.13 1.42
CA VAL A 55 1.11 -1.42 0.40
C VAL A 55 0.22 -0.20 0.22
N PHE A 56 0.07 0.22 -1.02
CA PHE A 56 -0.79 1.33 -1.41
C PHE A 56 -2.00 0.77 -2.16
N VAL A 57 -3.20 1.13 -1.70
CA VAL A 57 -4.45 0.62 -2.27
C VAL A 57 -5.24 1.79 -2.85
N GLY A 58 -5.53 1.73 -4.15
CA GLY A 58 -6.28 2.76 -4.83
C GLY A 58 -5.80 2.99 -6.25
N ASN A 59 -5.90 4.23 -6.71
CA ASN A 59 -5.43 4.64 -8.03
C ASN A 59 -5.12 6.14 -8.06
N ASP A 60 -4.56 6.61 -9.16
CA ASP A 60 -4.15 8.01 -9.31
C ASP A 60 -5.33 8.99 -9.29
N GLU A 61 -6.51 8.55 -9.68
CA GLU A 61 -7.69 9.41 -9.70
C GLU A 61 -8.27 9.63 -8.31
N LYS A 62 -8.38 8.56 -7.52
CA LYS A 62 -9.05 8.57 -6.22
C LYS A 62 -8.10 8.71 -5.05
N GLY A 63 -6.82 8.51 -5.29
CA GLY A 63 -5.81 8.49 -4.26
C GLY A 63 -5.54 7.09 -3.72
N TYR A 64 -4.66 7.01 -2.74
CA TYR A 64 -4.20 5.72 -2.19
C TYR A 64 -4.36 5.68 -0.68
N ARG A 65 -4.95 4.58 -0.22
CA ARG A 65 -4.92 4.20 1.20
C ARG A 65 -3.61 3.45 1.42
N TYR A 66 -2.79 3.88 2.37
CA TYR A 66 -1.49 3.25 2.56
C TYR A 66 -1.31 2.69 3.96
N VAL A 67 -0.49 1.64 4.03
CA VAL A 67 0.08 1.10 5.27
C VAL A 67 1.56 0.89 4.98
N ILE A 68 2.42 1.53 5.76
CA ILE A 68 3.87 1.47 5.59
C ILE A 68 4.51 1.13 6.93
N GLY A 69 5.40 0.16 6.91
CA GLY A 69 6.16 -0.23 8.10
C GLY A 69 7.65 -0.01 7.89
N SER A 70 8.38 0.14 8.98
CA SER A 70 9.81 0.32 8.93
C SER A 70 10.47 -0.25 10.18
N ALA A 71 11.58 -0.94 9.98
CA ALA A 71 12.42 -1.40 11.09
C ALA A 71 13.18 -0.24 11.76
N ASN A 72 13.27 0.91 11.10
CA ASN A 72 13.95 2.10 11.62
C ASN A 72 12.94 3.08 12.21
N ASN A 73 12.33 3.92 11.38
CA ASN A 73 11.36 4.91 11.84
C ASN A 73 10.36 5.27 10.75
N ALA A 74 9.16 4.68 10.85
CA ALA A 74 8.09 4.94 9.90
C ALA A 74 7.58 6.39 9.97
N LEU A 75 7.76 7.08 11.08
CA LEU A 75 7.34 8.48 11.22
C LEU A 75 8.12 9.42 10.30
N ASP A 76 9.36 9.09 9.96
CA ASP A 76 10.13 9.86 8.99
C ASP A 76 9.48 9.78 7.60
N ILE A 77 8.97 8.60 7.25
CA ILE A 77 8.25 8.42 5.98
C ILE A 77 6.94 9.20 6.00
N LEU A 78 6.23 9.18 7.13
CA LEU A 78 5.00 9.95 7.28
C LEU A 78 5.26 11.45 7.04
N THR A 79 6.37 11.96 7.58
CA THR A 79 6.77 13.35 7.38
C THR A 79 7.02 13.66 5.90
N GLN A 80 7.69 12.77 5.20
CA GLN A 80 7.91 12.90 3.75
C GLN A 80 6.59 12.94 2.98
N LEU A 81 5.64 12.08 3.36
CA LEU A 81 4.35 12.00 2.67
C LEU A 81 3.45 13.22 2.93
N LYS A 82 3.64 13.92 4.03
CA LYS A 82 2.82 15.11 4.33
C LYS A 82 2.90 16.18 3.26
N SER A 83 4.03 16.29 2.57
CA SER A 83 4.19 17.23 1.47
C SER A 83 3.41 16.80 0.21
N LEU A 84 2.85 15.60 0.19
CA LEU A 84 2.17 15.00 -0.95
C LEU A 84 0.65 14.88 -0.73
N ARG A 85 0.05 15.84 -0.05
CA ARG A 85 -1.41 15.83 0.20
C ARG A 85 -1.84 14.57 0.93
N SER A 86 -1.06 14.17 1.92
CA SER A 86 -1.30 12.96 2.70
C SER A 86 -1.84 13.28 4.08
N LYS A 87 -2.75 12.43 4.55
CA LYS A 87 -3.25 12.47 5.92
C LYS A 87 -3.10 11.09 6.52
N GLY A 88 -2.50 11.02 7.69
CA GLY A 88 -2.32 9.74 8.34
C GLY A 88 -1.63 9.88 9.68
N GLY A 89 -1.36 8.77 10.30
CA GLY A 89 -0.69 8.72 11.59
C GLY A 89 -0.19 7.33 11.87
N GLY A 90 0.37 7.14 13.04
CA GLY A 90 0.89 5.85 13.45
C GLY A 90 2.03 6.00 14.43
N SER A 91 2.90 5.02 14.44
CA SER A 91 4.05 4.94 15.33
C SER A 91 5.34 4.82 14.51
N LYS A 92 6.47 4.73 15.22
CA LYS A 92 7.76 4.54 14.56
C LYS A 92 7.86 3.20 13.82
N ASP A 93 7.01 2.23 14.16
CA ASP A 93 7.04 0.90 13.55
C ASP A 93 6.16 0.81 12.32
N MET A 94 4.99 1.48 12.34
CA MET A 94 4.03 1.41 11.25
C MET A 94 3.16 2.66 11.21
N ILE A 95 2.93 3.15 10.00
CA ILE A 95 2.03 4.27 9.73
C ILE A 95 0.94 3.84 8.77
N GLN A 96 -0.18 4.53 8.81
CA GLN A 96 -1.29 4.31 7.89
C GLN A 96 -1.99 5.63 7.62
N GLY A 97 -2.64 5.71 6.46
CA GLY A 97 -3.36 6.92 6.09
C GLY A 97 -3.80 6.90 4.64
N PHE A 98 -4.02 8.08 4.11
CA PHE A 98 -4.52 8.29 2.75
C PHE A 98 -3.78 9.45 2.11
N THR A 99 -3.48 9.34 0.82
CA THR A 99 -2.82 10.40 0.05
C THR A 99 -3.48 10.56 -1.31
N LEU A 100 -3.50 11.80 -1.81
CA LEU A 100 -3.96 12.10 -3.16
C LEU A 100 -2.81 12.16 -4.17
N ALA A 101 -1.59 11.89 -3.75
CA ALA A 101 -0.44 11.84 -4.65
C ALA A 101 -0.56 10.69 -5.63
N SER A 102 0.03 10.85 -6.81
CA SER A 102 0.08 9.78 -7.80
C SER A 102 1.11 8.72 -7.43
N LYS A 103 1.01 7.55 -8.05
CA LYS A 103 2.01 6.50 -7.89
C LYS A 103 3.43 6.99 -8.19
N THR A 104 3.58 7.78 -9.25
CA THR A 104 4.88 8.34 -9.64
C THR A 104 5.44 9.26 -8.56
N GLU A 105 4.61 10.14 -8.02
CA GLU A 105 5.02 11.02 -6.93
C GLU A 105 5.43 10.25 -5.69
N LEU A 106 4.67 9.22 -5.34
CA LEU A 106 4.94 8.39 -4.17
C LEU A 106 6.25 7.62 -4.32
N LEU A 107 6.46 6.99 -5.47
CA LEU A 107 7.70 6.25 -5.73
C LEU A 107 8.92 7.16 -5.70
N LYS A 108 8.79 8.38 -6.21
CA LYS A 108 9.88 9.36 -6.19
C LYS A 108 10.21 9.80 -4.77
N ALA A 109 9.20 10.03 -3.94
CA ALA A 109 9.39 10.44 -2.56
C ALA A 109 9.98 9.34 -1.68
N LEU A 110 9.67 8.08 -2.00
CA LEU A 110 10.08 6.93 -1.21
C LEU A 110 11.38 6.27 -1.70
N SER A 111 11.92 6.73 -2.79
CA SER A 111 13.17 6.17 -3.34
C SER A 111 14.43 6.78 -2.74
#